data_2f5ab65801b7035f7e77754de14ba692
#
_entry.id   2f5ab65801b7035f7e77754de14ba692
#
_cell.length_a   1.000
_cell.length_b   1.000
_cell.length_c   1.000
_cell.angle_alpha   90.00
_cell.angle_beta   90.00
_cell.angle_gamma   90.00
#
_symmetry.space_group_name_H-M   'P 1'
#
loop_
_entity.id
_entity.type
_entity.pdbx_description
1 polymer ?
#
loop_
_entity_poly.entity_id
_entity_poly.type
_entity_poly.pdbx_seq_one_letter_code
_entity_poly.pdbx_strand_id
1 'polypeptide(L)'
;MEEYIGSYDPREVVVLTDSGYANKKIQNAIAAKQWHFIIALGKTRSVKSAMLSLTTPKSKQWSPIATFFRNHRWLKWQTIRITTHGTKRKRMEFRTRDTIGYLRYVGQVQLVCSEPRKRPDGRRKYFPCNDMRVTARQIILGYRLRWAIELFHKTVKQHLGFEDVATSGFASVMSHVHWVYCAYILLSMSPPGVTAGVTSLGDAQRQLQQLLANQEKRRILQKLTQIGGVQRYQDELRQAFAAA
;
A
#
# COMPACT_ATOMS: atom_id res chain seq x y z
N MET A 1 5.72 4.65 -13.44
CA MET A 1 4.49 4.11 -14.08
C MET A 1 4.67 3.76 -15.55
N GLU A 2 5.63 4.33 -16.24
CA GLU A 2 5.87 4.04 -17.68
C GLU A 2 6.49 2.65 -17.93
N GLU A 3 7.22 2.12 -16.97
CA GLU A 3 7.97 0.85 -17.09
C GLU A 3 7.23 -0.41 -16.63
N TYR A 4 5.96 -0.28 -16.17
CA TYR A 4 5.22 -1.46 -15.74
C TYR A 4 4.74 -2.27 -16.94
N ILE A 5 5.47 -3.30 -17.28
CA ILE A 5 5.13 -4.30 -18.30
C ILE A 5 4.60 -5.54 -17.56
N GLY A 6 3.35 -5.49 -17.10
CA GLY A 6 2.68 -6.66 -16.55
C GLY A 6 1.90 -7.43 -17.61
N SER A 7 1.76 -8.73 -17.44
CA SER A 7 0.94 -9.61 -18.29
C SER A 7 -0.57 -9.51 -18.01
N TYR A 8 -1.01 -8.47 -17.28
CA TYR A 8 -2.42 -8.28 -16.91
C TYR A 8 -3.19 -7.55 -18.01
N ASP A 9 -4.48 -7.90 -18.17
CA ASP A 9 -5.39 -7.06 -18.96
C ASP A 9 -5.40 -5.65 -18.35
N PRO A 10 -5.10 -4.59 -19.10
CA PRO A 10 -5.13 -3.22 -18.58
C PRO A 10 -6.42 -2.87 -17.86
N ARG A 11 -7.56 -3.42 -18.29
CA ARG A 11 -8.88 -3.19 -17.69
C ARG A 11 -9.08 -3.82 -16.31
N GLU A 12 -8.19 -4.73 -15.90
CA GLU A 12 -8.20 -5.34 -14.57
C GLU A 12 -7.30 -4.60 -13.59
N VAL A 13 -6.48 -3.66 -14.06
CA VAL A 13 -5.56 -2.89 -13.22
C VAL A 13 -6.29 -1.73 -12.55
N VAL A 14 -6.25 -1.69 -11.23
CA VAL A 14 -6.81 -0.59 -10.43
C VAL A 14 -5.72 0.08 -9.62
N VAL A 15 -5.45 1.35 -9.90
CA VAL A 15 -4.46 2.17 -9.19
C VAL A 15 -5.09 2.82 -7.98
N LEU A 16 -4.55 2.55 -6.80
CA LEU A 16 -5.02 3.08 -5.52
C LEU A 16 -4.05 4.14 -5.02
N THR A 17 -4.52 5.38 -4.84
CA THR A 17 -3.68 6.45 -4.32
C THR A 17 -4.38 7.27 -3.24
N ASP A 18 -3.59 7.96 -2.43
CA ASP A 18 -4.11 8.95 -1.49
C ASP A 18 -4.36 10.32 -2.17
N SER A 19 -4.75 11.29 -1.36
CA SER A 19 -5.06 12.64 -1.85
C SER A 19 -3.84 13.42 -2.35
N GLY A 20 -2.62 13.05 -1.97
CA GLY A 20 -1.38 13.67 -2.44
C GLY A 20 -1.15 13.44 -3.93
N TYR A 21 -1.60 12.29 -4.43
CA TYR A 21 -1.50 11.91 -5.85
C TYR A 21 -2.76 12.26 -6.66
N ALA A 22 -3.73 12.97 -6.08
CA ALA A 22 -5.00 13.30 -6.73
C ALA A 22 -4.87 14.47 -7.72
N ASN A 23 -3.90 14.43 -8.62
CA ASN A 23 -3.71 15.45 -9.66
C ASN A 23 -4.14 14.94 -11.04
N LYS A 24 -4.47 15.89 -11.95
CA LYS A 24 -4.97 15.58 -13.29
C LYS A 24 -3.96 14.81 -14.16
N LYS A 25 -2.66 15.07 -14.00
CA LYS A 25 -1.61 14.40 -14.80
C LYS A 25 -1.59 12.90 -14.52
N ILE A 26 -1.57 12.51 -13.23
CA ILE A 26 -1.57 11.12 -12.82
C ILE A 26 -2.88 10.42 -13.23
N GLN A 27 -4.03 11.05 -12.99
CA GLN A 27 -5.33 10.47 -13.33
C GLN A 27 -5.48 10.24 -14.84
N ASN A 28 -5.06 11.20 -15.65
CA ASN A 28 -5.09 11.07 -17.10
C ASN A 28 -4.07 10.04 -17.63
N ALA A 29 -2.87 9.95 -17.02
CA ALA A 29 -1.90 8.93 -17.36
C ALA A 29 -2.39 7.50 -17.06
N ILE A 30 -3.12 7.32 -15.95
CA ILE A 30 -3.78 6.05 -15.61
C ILE A 30 -4.86 5.72 -16.65
N ALA A 31 -5.72 6.68 -16.98
CA ALA A 31 -6.79 6.49 -17.95
C ALA A 31 -6.26 6.22 -19.37
N ALA A 32 -5.16 6.88 -19.78
CA ALA A 32 -4.51 6.64 -21.07
C ALA A 32 -3.97 5.21 -21.23
N LYS A 33 -3.62 4.55 -20.13
CA LYS A 33 -3.23 3.13 -20.09
C LYS A 33 -4.44 2.18 -20.04
N GLN A 34 -5.66 2.69 -20.13
CA GLN A 34 -6.91 1.95 -19.93
C GLN A 34 -7.04 1.32 -18.53
N TRP A 35 -6.28 1.81 -17.57
CA TRP A 35 -6.35 1.38 -16.18
C TRP A 35 -7.46 2.12 -15.43
N HIS A 36 -7.92 1.50 -14.37
CA HIS A 36 -8.86 2.12 -13.43
C HIS A 36 -8.14 2.77 -12.26
N PHE A 37 -8.80 3.71 -11.60
CA PHE A 37 -8.30 4.31 -10.38
C PHE A 37 -9.38 4.42 -9.30
N ILE A 38 -8.96 4.32 -8.04
CA ILE A 38 -9.72 4.72 -6.87
C ILE A 38 -8.79 5.62 -6.04
N ILE A 39 -9.14 6.91 -5.93
CA ILE A 39 -8.26 7.92 -5.35
C ILE A 39 -9.02 8.63 -4.22
N ALA A 40 -8.37 8.93 -3.08
CA ALA A 40 -8.98 9.83 -2.11
C ALA A 40 -8.88 11.27 -2.60
N LEU A 41 -9.97 12.03 -2.52
CA LEU A 41 -9.99 13.45 -2.88
C LEU A 41 -10.01 14.36 -1.67
N GLY A 42 -9.32 15.49 -1.79
CA GLY A 42 -9.51 16.62 -0.88
C GLY A 42 -10.87 17.26 -1.03
N LYS A 43 -11.40 17.85 0.05
CA LYS A 43 -12.76 18.48 0.13
C LYS A 43 -13.02 19.56 -0.93
N THR A 44 -11.97 20.23 -1.40
CA THR A 44 -12.03 21.38 -2.32
C THR A 44 -12.00 20.98 -3.78
N ARG A 45 -11.81 19.71 -4.11
CA ARG A 45 -11.73 19.26 -5.50
C ARG A 45 -13.03 19.51 -6.24
N SER A 46 -12.94 20.16 -7.40
CA SER A 46 -14.10 20.57 -8.20
C SER A 46 -14.74 19.41 -8.93
N VAL A 47 -16.03 19.23 -8.72
CA VAL A 47 -16.89 18.22 -9.37
C VAL A 47 -18.17 18.85 -9.87
N LYS A 48 -18.82 18.20 -10.84
CA LYS A 48 -20.19 18.54 -11.27
C LYS A 48 -21.05 17.27 -11.40
N SER A 49 -22.37 17.42 -11.28
CA SER A 49 -23.31 16.33 -11.49
C SER A 49 -23.35 15.92 -12.97
N ALA A 50 -23.57 14.63 -13.23
CA ALA A 50 -23.94 14.16 -14.57
C ALA A 50 -25.43 14.50 -14.90
N MET A 51 -26.25 14.67 -13.86
CA MET A 51 -27.70 15.04 -13.97
C MET A 51 -27.89 16.55 -13.87
N LEU A 52 -27.17 17.34 -14.66
CA LEU A 52 -27.34 18.77 -14.65
C LEU A 52 -28.59 19.16 -15.43
N SER A 53 -29.42 20.02 -14.83
CA SER A 53 -30.48 20.73 -15.56
C SER A 53 -29.85 21.65 -16.61
N LEU A 54 -30.42 21.66 -17.81
CA LEU A 54 -30.04 22.56 -18.92
C LEU A 54 -30.12 24.05 -18.52
N THR A 55 -30.85 24.37 -17.46
CA THR A 55 -31.05 25.74 -16.94
C THR A 55 -29.92 26.24 -16.04
N THR A 56 -28.98 25.37 -15.62
CA THR A 56 -27.90 25.78 -14.73
C THR A 56 -26.76 26.46 -15.49
N PRO A 57 -26.41 27.72 -15.19
CA PRO A 57 -25.29 28.43 -15.84
C PRO A 57 -24.00 27.65 -15.74
N LYS A 58 -23.20 27.61 -16.82
CA LYS A 58 -21.93 26.86 -16.89
C LYS A 58 -20.97 27.19 -15.76
N SER A 59 -20.92 28.45 -15.31
CA SER A 59 -20.06 28.92 -14.19
C SER A 59 -20.45 28.33 -12.83
N LYS A 60 -21.73 27.98 -12.62
CA LYS A 60 -22.26 27.42 -11.37
C LYS A 60 -22.34 25.91 -11.35
N GLN A 61 -21.93 25.23 -12.42
CA GLN A 61 -21.99 23.78 -12.52
C GLN A 61 -20.91 23.07 -11.70
N TRP A 62 -19.78 23.72 -11.47
CA TRP A 62 -18.66 23.18 -10.72
C TRP A 62 -18.71 23.63 -9.28
N SER A 63 -18.56 22.70 -8.35
CA SER A 63 -18.50 22.98 -6.93
C SER A 63 -17.48 22.07 -6.24
N PRO A 64 -16.91 22.50 -5.09
CA PRO A 64 -16.10 21.60 -4.25
C PRO A 64 -16.89 20.34 -3.91
N ILE A 65 -16.23 19.18 -3.93
CA ILE A 65 -16.90 17.88 -3.70
C ILE A 65 -17.61 17.81 -2.35
N ALA A 66 -17.09 18.47 -1.32
CA ALA A 66 -17.74 18.57 -0.02
C ALA A 66 -19.07 19.34 -0.10
N THR A 67 -19.09 20.47 -0.81
CA THR A 67 -20.28 21.28 -1.05
C THR A 67 -21.26 20.52 -1.95
N PHE A 68 -20.75 19.87 -2.98
CA PHE A 68 -21.56 19.01 -3.86
C PHE A 68 -22.39 18.02 -3.06
N PHE A 69 -21.76 17.16 -2.27
CA PHE A 69 -22.47 16.17 -1.47
C PHE A 69 -23.34 16.77 -0.35
N ARG A 70 -22.99 17.95 0.16
CA ARG A 70 -23.83 18.67 1.13
C ARG A 70 -25.14 19.13 0.50
N ASN A 71 -25.09 19.64 -0.73
CA ASN A 71 -26.25 20.21 -1.43
C ASN A 71 -27.15 19.12 -2.07
N HIS A 72 -26.57 17.98 -2.47
CA HIS A 72 -27.34 16.87 -3.04
C HIS A 72 -27.93 15.97 -1.95
N ARG A 73 -28.83 16.54 -1.12
CA ARG A 73 -29.47 15.84 0.01
C ARG A 73 -30.38 14.69 -0.42
N TRP A 74 -30.82 14.66 -1.66
CA TRP A 74 -31.65 13.61 -2.24
C TRP A 74 -30.89 12.29 -2.42
N LEU A 75 -29.56 12.31 -2.45
CA LEU A 75 -28.73 11.10 -2.43
C LEU A 75 -28.87 10.41 -1.07
N LYS A 76 -29.52 9.26 -1.06
CA LYS A 76 -29.78 8.51 0.18
C LYS A 76 -28.50 7.88 0.71
N TRP A 77 -28.32 7.89 2.02
CA TRP A 77 -27.24 7.16 2.69
C TRP A 77 -27.52 5.67 2.70
N GLN A 78 -26.57 4.88 2.26
CA GLN A 78 -26.57 3.43 2.35
C GLN A 78 -25.55 2.99 3.41
N THR A 79 -25.85 1.91 4.13
CA THR A 79 -24.91 1.35 5.12
C THR A 79 -24.14 0.19 4.51
N ILE A 80 -22.84 0.31 4.48
CA ILE A 80 -21.91 -0.76 4.06
C ILE A 80 -21.28 -1.37 5.29
N ARG A 81 -21.41 -2.69 5.44
CA ARG A 81 -20.78 -3.49 6.49
C ARG A 81 -19.59 -4.23 5.92
N ILE A 82 -18.44 -4.10 6.58
CA ILE A 82 -17.20 -4.72 6.18
C ILE A 82 -16.68 -5.53 7.37
N THR A 83 -16.44 -6.82 7.16
CA THR A 83 -15.76 -7.67 8.13
C THR A 83 -14.31 -7.80 7.72
N THR A 84 -13.38 -7.50 8.62
CA THR A 84 -11.95 -7.73 8.37
C THR A 84 -11.62 -9.16 8.74
N HIS A 85 -10.91 -9.84 7.84
CA HIS A 85 -10.31 -11.14 8.12
C HIS A 85 -8.91 -10.88 8.73
N GLY A 86 -8.66 -11.40 9.90
CA GLY A 86 -7.41 -11.28 10.66
C GLY A 86 -7.58 -12.00 11.99
N THR A 87 -6.55 -12.00 12.85
CA THR A 87 -6.57 -12.63 14.18
C THR A 87 -7.75 -12.19 15.05
N LYS A 88 -8.27 -10.98 14.82
CA LYS A 88 -9.53 -10.51 15.42
C LYS A 88 -10.47 -10.00 14.34
N ARG A 89 -11.57 -10.70 14.12
CA ARG A 89 -12.65 -10.25 13.22
C ARG A 89 -13.20 -8.92 13.73
N LYS A 90 -12.90 -7.83 13.02
CA LYS A 90 -13.44 -6.51 13.33
C LYS A 90 -14.51 -6.15 12.31
N ARG A 91 -15.72 -5.88 12.80
CA ARG A 91 -16.82 -5.37 11.98
C ARG A 91 -16.77 -3.86 11.94
N MET A 92 -16.68 -3.30 10.74
CA MET A 92 -16.74 -1.86 10.50
C MET A 92 -17.97 -1.52 9.67
N GLU A 93 -18.63 -0.42 10.02
CA GLU A 93 -19.80 0.07 9.31
C GLU A 93 -19.53 1.49 8.81
N PHE A 94 -19.83 1.70 7.54
CA PHE A 94 -19.71 3.00 6.88
C PHE A 94 -21.08 3.40 6.34
N ARG A 95 -21.38 4.69 6.41
CA ARG A 95 -22.47 5.28 5.62
C ARG A 95 -21.87 5.81 4.34
N THR A 96 -22.50 5.51 3.22
CA THR A 96 -22.05 5.93 1.90
C THR A 96 -23.20 6.46 1.09
N ARG A 97 -22.89 7.35 0.19
CA ARG A 97 -23.76 7.77 -0.90
C ARG A 97 -22.91 8.03 -2.12
N ASP A 98 -23.44 7.71 -3.26
CA ASP A 98 -22.72 7.75 -4.53
C ASP A 98 -23.58 8.32 -5.64
N THR A 99 -22.92 8.78 -6.67
CA THR A 99 -23.54 9.27 -7.90
C THR A 99 -22.53 9.32 -9.01
N ILE A 100 -22.99 9.33 -10.26
CA ILE A 100 -22.15 9.62 -11.41
C ILE A 100 -22.01 11.13 -11.55
N GLY A 101 -20.79 11.59 -11.77
CA GLY A 101 -20.49 12.99 -11.98
C GLY A 101 -19.23 13.17 -12.83
N TYR A 102 -18.76 14.41 -12.91
CA TYR A 102 -17.53 14.74 -13.62
C TYR A 102 -16.53 15.32 -12.63
N LEU A 103 -15.30 14.84 -12.73
CA LEU A 103 -14.15 15.41 -12.05
C LEU A 103 -13.45 16.37 -13.02
N ARG A 104 -13.18 17.59 -12.55
CA ARG A 104 -12.63 18.65 -13.41
C ARG A 104 -11.29 18.21 -14.01
N TYR A 105 -11.15 18.33 -15.35
CA TYR A 105 -9.99 17.94 -16.17
C TYR A 105 -9.70 16.45 -16.28
N VAL A 106 -10.59 15.59 -15.78
CA VAL A 106 -10.42 14.13 -15.83
C VAL A 106 -11.52 13.46 -16.63
N GLY A 107 -12.77 13.89 -16.41
CA GLY A 107 -13.91 13.33 -17.13
C GLY A 107 -14.96 12.74 -16.19
N GLN A 108 -15.77 11.84 -16.73
CA GLN A 108 -16.83 11.17 -16.00
C GLN A 108 -16.27 10.16 -15.00
N VAL A 109 -16.81 10.17 -13.79
CA VAL A 109 -16.41 9.31 -12.70
C VAL A 109 -17.60 8.94 -11.81
N GLN A 110 -17.54 7.78 -11.19
CA GLN A 110 -18.38 7.48 -10.06
C GLN A 110 -17.81 8.19 -8.83
N LEU A 111 -18.62 9.03 -8.20
CA LEU A 111 -18.27 9.79 -7.00
C LEU A 111 -18.87 9.11 -5.78
N VAL A 112 -18.04 8.70 -4.83
CA VAL A 112 -18.49 8.10 -3.57
C VAL A 112 -18.11 9.01 -2.41
N CYS A 113 -19.08 9.32 -1.56
CA CYS A 113 -18.87 9.96 -0.27
C CYS A 113 -19.06 8.91 0.84
N SER A 114 -18.11 8.79 1.74
CA SER A 114 -18.14 7.82 2.84
C SER A 114 -17.81 8.46 4.17
N GLU A 115 -18.48 8.03 5.25
CA GLU A 115 -18.17 8.39 6.62
C GLU A 115 -18.39 7.18 7.56
N PRO A 116 -17.65 7.09 8.70
CA PRO A 116 -17.92 6.05 9.70
C PRO A 116 -19.33 6.18 10.28
N ARG A 117 -20.06 5.05 10.42
CA ARG A 117 -21.43 5.08 10.96
C ARG A 117 -21.48 5.38 12.46
N LYS A 118 -20.57 4.76 13.24
CA LYS A 118 -20.62 4.87 14.71
C LYS A 118 -20.18 6.23 15.26
N ARG A 119 -19.42 7.00 14.51
CA ARG A 119 -18.96 8.34 14.85
C ARG A 119 -18.97 9.20 13.59
N PRO A 120 -20.14 9.73 13.20
CA PRO A 120 -20.20 10.66 12.08
C PRO A 120 -19.63 12.01 12.54
N ASP A 121 -18.28 12.04 12.67
CA ASP A 121 -17.51 13.21 13.10
C ASP A 121 -17.35 14.26 12.01
N GLY A 122 -18.11 14.12 10.93
CA GLY A 122 -18.02 14.97 9.76
C GLY A 122 -16.79 14.74 8.89
N ARG A 123 -15.93 13.79 9.24
CA ARG A 123 -14.75 13.42 8.45
C ARG A 123 -15.15 12.55 7.26
N ARG A 124 -15.79 13.21 6.29
CA ARG A 124 -16.14 12.56 5.03
C ARG A 124 -14.93 12.33 4.17
N LYS A 125 -14.85 11.16 3.59
CA LYS A 125 -13.88 10.80 2.56
C LYS A 125 -14.59 10.72 1.23
N TYR A 126 -13.90 11.13 0.18
CA TYR A 126 -14.45 11.20 -1.17
C TYR A 126 -13.58 10.37 -2.09
N PHE A 127 -14.20 9.47 -2.84
CA PHE A 127 -13.51 8.54 -3.72
C PHE A 127 -14.12 8.60 -5.12
N PRO A 128 -13.43 9.21 -6.10
CA PRO A 128 -13.75 9.02 -7.50
C PRO A 128 -13.19 7.68 -8.00
N CYS A 129 -13.93 7.07 -8.90
CA CYS A 129 -13.50 5.90 -9.67
C CYS A 129 -13.90 6.10 -11.14
N ASN A 130 -13.01 5.82 -12.08
CA ASN A 130 -13.31 5.94 -13.52
C ASN A 130 -13.96 4.67 -14.10
N ASP A 131 -14.09 3.59 -13.33
CA ASP A 131 -14.94 2.46 -13.71
C ASP A 131 -16.38 2.67 -13.20
N MET A 132 -17.30 2.87 -14.13
CA MET A 132 -18.72 3.11 -13.81
C MET A 132 -19.48 1.83 -13.41
N ARG A 133 -18.89 0.66 -13.60
CA ARG A 133 -19.52 -0.64 -13.31
C ARG A 133 -19.39 -1.04 -11.84
N VAL A 134 -18.44 -0.44 -11.12
CA VAL A 134 -18.19 -0.80 -9.72
C VAL A 134 -19.13 -0.09 -8.76
N THR A 135 -19.55 -0.79 -7.74
CA THR A 135 -20.42 -0.26 -6.68
C THR A 135 -19.62 0.55 -5.64
N ALA A 136 -20.29 1.43 -4.89
CA ALA A 136 -19.68 2.15 -3.77
C ALA A 136 -19.00 1.20 -2.76
N ARG A 137 -19.59 0.00 -2.55
CA ARG A 137 -18.99 -1.03 -1.70
C ARG A 137 -17.64 -1.51 -2.24
N GLN A 138 -17.56 -1.82 -3.53
CA GLN A 138 -16.31 -2.28 -4.17
C GLN A 138 -15.25 -1.17 -4.15
N ILE A 139 -15.63 0.09 -4.38
CA ILE A 139 -14.74 1.24 -4.30
C ILE A 139 -14.13 1.37 -2.89
N ILE A 140 -14.94 1.26 -1.83
CA ILE A 140 -14.45 1.35 -0.45
C ILE A 140 -13.59 0.15 -0.08
N LEU A 141 -13.98 -1.06 -0.49
CA LEU A 141 -13.18 -2.26 -0.26
C LEU A 141 -11.85 -2.19 -1.00
N GLY A 142 -11.85 -1.82 -2.27
CA GLY A 142 -10.64 -1.64 -3.08
C GLY A 142 -9.72 -0.59 -2.46
N TYR A 143 -10.24 0.60 -2.12
CA TYR A 143 -9.41 1.64 -1.51
C TYR A 143 -8.74 1.22 -0.20
N ARG A 144 -9.36 0.34 0.57
CA ARG A 144 -8.75 -0.19 1.81
C ARG A 144 -7.50 -1.00 1.57
N LEU A 145 -7.35 -1.63 0.40
CA LEU A 145 -6.13 -2.36 0.05
C LEU A 145 -4.90 -1.44 0.03
N ARG A 146 -5.11 -0.12 -0.21
CA ARG A 146 -4.03 0.86 -0.11
C ARG A 146 -3.32 0.85 1.26
N TRP A 147 -4.04 0.47 2.34
CA TRP A 147 -3.45 0.35 3.67
C TRP A 147 -2.28 -0.65 3.74
N ALA A 148 -2.23 -1.60 2.82
CA ALA A 148 -1.11 -2.54 2.73
C ALA A 148 0.24 -1.83 2.51
N ILE A 149 0.25 -0.68 1.80
CA ILE A 149 1.45 0.15 1.58
C ILE A 149 1.94 0.72 2.91
N GLU A 150 1.03 1.25 3.75
CA GLU A 150 1.38 1.79 5.06
C GLU A 150 1.89 0.70 6.00
N LEU A 151 1.26 -0.48 5.95
CA LEU A 151 1.71 -1.64 6.72
C LEU A 151 3.09 -2.11 6.25
N PHE A 152 3.33 -2.17 4.93
CA PHE A 152 4.62 -2.48 4.37
C PHE A 152 5.70 -1.52 4.88
N HIS A 153 5.51 -0.19 4.73
CA HIS A 153 6.49 0.80 5.21
C HIS A 153 6.73 0.67 6.72
N LYS A 154 5.68 0.48 7.51
CA LYS A 154 5.82 0.25 8.96
C LYS A 154 6.67 -0.98 9.23
N THR A 155 6.43 -2.07 8.53
CA THR A 155 7.12 -3.35 8.73
C THR A 155 8.60 -3.26 8.35
N VAL A 156 8.93 -2.68 7.19
CA VAL A 156 10.33 -2.56 6.75
C VAL A 156 11.13 -1.60 7.64
N LYS A 157 10.50 -0.54 8.14
CA LYS A 157 11.12 0.36 9.13
C LYS A 157 11.39 -0.32 10.46
N GLN A 158 10.45 -1.11 10.95
CA GLN A 158 10.57 -1.77 12.28
C GLN A 158 11.50 -2.98 12.29
N HIS A 159 11.60 -3.70 11.18
CA HIS A 159 12.24 -5.01 11.17
C HIS A 159 13.43 -5.12 10.21
N LEU A 160 13.52 -4.27 9.19
CA LEU A 160 14.51 -4.40 8.14
C LEU A 160 15.43 -3.18 7.99
N GLY A 161 15.44 -2.28 8.96
CA GLY A 161 16.36 -1.14 8.97
C GLY A 161 16.20 -0.19 7.78
N PHE A 162 14.97 0.01 7.29
CA PHE A 162 14.71 0.83 6.10
C PHE A 162 15.23 2.27 6.23
N GLU A 163 15.30 2.80 7.46
CA GLU A 163 15.81 4.15 7.76
C GLU A 163 17.25 4.14 8.27
N ASP A 164 17.85 2.96 8.45
CA ASP A 164 19.21 2.80 9.00
C ASP A 164 20.28 2.93 7.90
N VAL A 165 20.21 4.02 7.13
CA VAL A 165 21.15 4.27 6.04
C VAL A 165 22.31 5.12 6.54
N ALA A 166 23.50 4.54 6.62
CA ALA A 166 24.71 5.21 7.11
C ALA A 166 25.39 6.14 6.07
N THR A 167 24.78 6.37 4.91
CA THR A 167 25.38 7.13 3.81
C THR A 167 24.40 8.14 3.21
N SER A 168 24.92 9.25 2.71
CA SER A 168 24.16 10.27 1.96
C SER A 168 24.26 10.09 0.43
N GLY A 169 25.10 9.18 -0.05
CA GLY A 169 25.28 8.92 -1.48
C GLY A 169 24.03 8.29 -2.11
N PHE A 170 23.44 8.92 -3.13
CA PHE A 170 22.19 8.49 -3.75
C PHE A 170 22.23 7.01 -4.20
N ALA A 171 23.30 6.58 -4.87
CA ALA A 171 23.45 5.19 -5.32
C ALA A 171 23.45 4.19 -4.17
N SER A 172 24.13 4.52 -3.06
CA SER A 172 24.18 3.68 -1.86
C SER A 172 22.82 3.61 -1.16
N VAL A 173 22.10 4.73 -1.06
CA VAL A 173 20.73 4.78 -0.54
C VAL A 173 19.80 3.90 -1.39
N MET A 174 19.88 4.01 -2.72
CA MET A 174 19.06 3.18 -3.62
C MET A 174 19.38 1.69 -3.48
N SER A 175 20.66 1.32 -3.37
CA SER A 175 21.06 -0.07 -3.13
C SER A 175 20.51 -0.59 -1.81
N HIS A 176 20.60 0.20 -0.73
CA HIS A 176 20.02 -0.16 0.56
C HIS A 176 18.50 -0.41 0.47
N VAL A 177 17.76 0.49 -0.18
CA VAL A 177 16.31 0.35 -0.39
C VAL A 177 15.98 -0.94 -1.14
N HIS A 178 16.73 -1.26 -2.21
CA HIS A 178 16.55 -2.51 -2.95
C HIS A 178 16.83 -3.74 -2.08
N TRP A 179 17.87 -3.74 -1.27
CA TRP A 179 18.17 -4.84 -0.36
C TRP A 179 17.07 -5.04 0.68
N VAL A 180 16.51 -3.97 1.23
CA VAL A 180 15.36 -4.04 2.15
C VAL A 180 14.14 -4.65 1.46
N TYR A 181 13.88 -4.28 0.21
CA TYR A 181 12.76 -4.84 -0.55
C TYR A 181 12.97 -6.33 -0.85
N CYS A 182 14.19 -6.73 -1.25
CA CYS A 182 14.52 -8.13 -1.44
C CYS A 182 14.36 -8.94 -0.16
N ALA A 183 14.84 -8.42 0.98
CA ALA A 183 14.69 -9.06 2.28
C ALA A 183 13.21 -9.21 2.68
N TYR A 184 12.41 -8.17 2.44
CA TYR A 184 10.96 -8.22 2.69
C TYR A 184 10.28 -9.32 1.87
N ILE A 185 10.58 -9.40 0.57
CA ILE A 185 10.02 -10.42 -0.33
C ILE A 185 10.41 -11.81 0.15
N LEU A 186 11.70 -12.06 0.39
CA LEU A 186 12.22 -13.35 0.84
C LEU A 186 11.57 -13.81 2.15
N LEU A 187 11.47 -12.92 3.14
CA LEU A 187 10.83 -13.24 4.42
C LEU A 187 9.32 -13.46 4.30
N SER A 188 8.66 -12.76 3.35
CA SER A 188 7.22 -12.92 3.09
C SER A 188 6.89 -14.21 2.35
N MET A 189 7.84 -14.80 1.63
CA MET A 189 7.68 -16.05 0.88
C MET A 189 7.92 -17.31 1.73
N SER A 190 7.97 -17.20 3.04
CA SER A 190 8.28 -18.31 3.96
C SER A 190 9.61 -18.97 3.63
N PRO A 191 10.75 -18.37 4.05
CA PRO A 191 12.08 -18.89 3.76
C PRO A 191 12.24 -20.35 4.17
N PRO A 192 13.05 -21.15 3.47
CA PRO A 192 13.34 -22.53 3.83
C PRO A 192 13.81 -22.63 5.29
N GLY A 193 13.24 -23.55 6.05
CA GLY A 193 13.57 -23.77 7.47
C GLY A 193 12.81 -22.88 8.46
N VAL A 194 12.01 -21.91 8.00
CA VAL A 194 11.07 -21.19 8.85
C VAL A 194 9.83 -22.05 9.02
N THR A 195 9.52 -22.42 10.26
CA THR A 195 8.43 -23.36 10.57
C THR A 195 7.04 -22.74 10.40
N ALA A 196 6.05 -23.60 10.09
CA ALA A 196 4.65 -23.22 10.10
C ALA A 196 4.28 -22.65 11.50
N GLY A 197 3.56 -21.51 11.50
CA GLY A 197 3.18 -20.81 12.76
C GLY A 197 3.80 -19.42 12.91
N VAL A 198 4.66 -19.00 11.99
CA VAL A 198 5.15 -17.61 11.91
C VAL A 198 3.98 -16.70 11.57
N THR A 199 3.64 -15.80 12.50
CA THR A 199 2.49 -14.91 12.36
C THR A 199 2.87 -13.51 11.91
N SER A 200 4.16 -13.17 11.96
CA SER A 200 4.66 -11.84 11.57
C SER A 200 6.04 -11.92 10.90
N LEU A 201 6.37 -10.90 10.11
CA LEU A 201 7.69 -10.76 9.48
C LEU A 201 8.82 -10.72 10.54
N GLY A 202 8.59 -10.09 11.69
CA GLY A 202 9.56 -10.07 12.79
C GLY A 202 9.81 -11.46 13.37
N ASP A 203 8.81 -12.34 13.40
CA ASP A 203 8.99 -13.73 13.83
C ASP A 203 9.81 -14.51 12.79
N ALA A 204 9.50 -14.34 11.51
CA ALA A 204 10.25 -14.93 10.41
C ALA A 204 11.73 -14.52 10.45
N GLN A 205 12.00 -13.24 10.66
CA GLN A 205 13.35 -12.70 10.79
C GLN A 205 14.10 -13.33 11.97
N ARG A 206 13.49 -13.38 13.15
CA ARG A 206 14.11 -14.00 14.35
C ARG A 206 14.42 -15.47 14.14
N GLN A 207 13.50 -16.24 13.57
CA GLN A 207 13.72 -17.64 13.28
C GLN A 207 14.88 -17.84 12.28
N LEU A 208 14.90 -17.04 11.20
CA LEU A 208 15.98 -17.10 10.22
C LEU A 208 17.33 -16.75 10.84
N GLN A 209 17.40 -15.70 11.67
CA GLN A 209 18.62 -15.34 12.40
C GLN A 209 19.11 -16.49 13.30
N GLN A 210 18.22 -17.15 14.01
CA GLN A 210 18.55 -18.31 14.84
C GLN A 210 19.08 -19.49 14.00
N LEU A 211 18.45 -19.76 12.85
CA LEU A 211 18.89 -20.81 11.94
C LEU A 211 20.31 -20.53 11.41
N LEU A 212 20.54 -19.31 10.95
CA LEU A 212 21.86 -18.90 10.43
C LEU A 212 22.93 -18.96 11.53
N ALA A 213 22.64 -18.48 12.73
CA ALA A 213 23.56 -18.58 13.87
C ALA A 213 23.87 -20.04 14.24
N ASN A 214 22.88 -20.92 14.19
CA ASN A 214 23.08 -22.34 14.45
C ASN A 214 23.88 -23.04 13.33
N GLN A 215 23.69 -22.66 12.07
CA GLN A 215 24.48 -23.16 10.95
C GLN A 215 25.94 -22.72 11.08
N GLU A 216 26.19 -21.46 11.41
CA GLU A 216 27.54 -20.95 11.59
C GLU A 216 28.25 -21.62 12.78
N LYS A 217 27.56 -21.82 13.90
CA LYS A 217 28.08 -22.60 15.03
C LYS A 217 28.50 -24.01 14.61
N ARG A 218 27.64 -24.70 13.83
CA ARG A 218 27.96 -26.04 13.31
C ARG A 218 29.18 -26.01 12.40
N ARG A 219 29.26 -25.01 11.51
CA ARG A 219 30.41 -24.83 10.61
C ARG A 219 31.72 -24.61 11.36
N ILE A 220 31.68 -23.76 12.40
CA ILE A 220 32.84 -23.52 13.28
C ILE A 220 33.26 -24.82 13.99
N LEU A 221 32.31 -25.55 14.58
CA LEU A 221 32.58 -26.83 15.24
C LEU A 221 33.18 -27.85 14.29
N GLN A 222 32.65 -27.96 13.07
CA GLN A 222 33.23 -28.87 12.05
C GLN A 222 34.69 -28.49 11.72
N LYS A 223 34.97 -27.21 11.51
CA LYS A 223 36.33 -26.72 11.28
C LYS A 223 37.23 -26.99 12.46
N LEU A 224 36.79 -26.73 13.68
CA LEU A 224 37.58 -27.03 14.89
C LEU A 224 37.91 -28.52 15.01
N THR A 225 36.97 -29.41 14.67
CA THR A 225 37.22 -30.86 14.65
C THR A 225 38.23 -31.25 13.57
N GLN A 226 38.13 -30.66 12.36
CA GLN A 226 39.06 -30.94 11.26
C GLN A 226 40.51 -30.48 11.55
N ILE A 227 40.65 -29.34 12.21
CA ILE A 227 41.96 -28.72 12.49
C ILE A 227 42.61 -29.32 13.77
N GLY A 228 41.87 -30.09 14.55
CA GLY A 228 42.39 -30.70 15.75
C GLY A 228 42.32 -29.83 17.02
N GLY A 229 41.37 -28.89 17.05
CA GLY A 229 41.03 -28.14 18.26
C GLY A 229 41.13 -26.63 18.16
N VAL A 230 40.70 -25.98 19.24
CA VAL A 230 40.54 -24.50 19.30
C VAL A 230 41.88 -23.78 19.13
N GLN A 231 42.96 -24.31 19.69
CA GLN A 231 44.28 -23.67 19.66
C GLN A 231 44.78 -23.52 18.21
N ARG A 232 44.75 -24.61 17.45
CA ARG A 232 45.18 -24.61 16.04
C ARG A 232 44.32 -23.68 15.18
N TYR A 233 42.99 -23.61 15.44
CA TYR A 233 42.10 -22.69 14.74
C TYR A 233 42.46 -21.21 15.02
N GLN A 234 42.82 -20.89 16.26
CA GLN A 234 43.28 -19.55 16.62
C GLN A 234 44.59 -19.18 15.92
N ASP A 235 45.50 -20.12 15.80
CA ASP A 235 46.78 -19.90 15.13
C ASP A 235 46.61 -19.70 13.62
N GLU A 236 45.72 -20.45 12.97
CA GLU A 236 45.37 -20.23 11.57
C GLU A 236 44.71 -18.87 11.34
N LEU A 237 43.79 -18.44 12.23
CA LEU A 237 43.19 -17.11 12.14
C LEU A 237 44.24 -16.01 12.29
N ARG A 238 45.15 -16.13 13.26
CA ARG A 238 46.24 -15.15 13.44
C ARG A 238 47.11 -15.05 12.21
N GLN A 239 47.45 -16.17 11.58
CA GLN A 239 48.25 -16.20 10.36
C GLN A 239 47.49 -15.55 9.18
N ALA A 240 46.21 -15.84 9.02
CA ALA A 240 45.38 -15.26 7.97
C ALA A 240 45.21 -13.73 8.11
N PHE A 241 45.07 -13.24 9.35
CA PHE A 241 44.99 -11.79 9.61
C PHE A 241 46.35 -11.08 9.57
N ALA A 242 47.41 -11.78 9.75
CA ALA A 242 48.78 -11.23 9.60
C ALA A 242 49.23 -11.13 8.14
N ALA A 243 48.58 -11.87 7.23
CA ALA A 243 48.85 -11.90 5.79
C ALA A 243 47.94 -10.94 4.95
N ALA A 244 46.94 -10.28 5.57
CA ALA A 244 46.01 -9.33 4.95
C ALA A 244 46.41 -7.90 5.24
#